data_f449c1399210758de988aa96e130e2af
#
_entry.id   f449c1399210758de988aa96e130e2af
#
_cell.length_a   1.000
_cell.length_b   1.000
_cell.length_c   1.000
_cell.angle_alpha   90.00
_cell.angle_beta   90.00
_cell.angle_gamma   90.00
#
_symmetry.space_group_name_H-M   'P 1'
#
loop_
_entity.id
_entity.type
_entity.pdbx_description
1 polymer ?
#
loop_
_entity_poly.entity_id
_entity_poly.type
_entity_poly.pdbx_seq_one_letter_code
_entity_poly.pdbx_strand_id
1 'polypeptide(L)'
;MSEDVLVGDVGGTHVRFAIARRQDGRIVADNFEKFAGDDFARFDDVLRAYLDRTHARVGQACFAMAGPVQHGSVTLTNRGWHVSEQELRAGFGFDDVRLINDFTAMARAVPEFEQSSFDSILPGEPEPEAPKIVAGPGTGFGVATLFHDCGNWHVLTG
;
A
#
# COMPACT_ATOMS: atom_id res chain seq x y z
N MET A 1 17.64 -3.21 15.21
CA MET A 1 16.22 -3.46 14.86
C MET A 1 16.19 -3.60 13.36
N SER A 2 15.51 -4.59 12.81
CA SER A 2 15.38 -4.77 11.36
C SER A 2 14.64 -3.56 10.79
N GLU A 3 15.17 -2.97 9.70
CA GLU A 3 14.48 -1.92 8.95
C GLU A 3 13.42 -2.50 8.00
N ASP A 4 13.15 -3.80 8.15
CA ASP A 4 12.19 -4.52 7.32
C ASP A 4 10.77 -4.15 7.70
N VAL A 5 9.96 -3.87 6.71
CA VAL A 5 8.55 -3.51 6.84
C VAL A 5 7.71 -4.51 6.06
N LEU A 6 6.70 -5.07 6.69
CA LEU A 6 5.68 -5.82 5.98
C LEU A 6 4.81 -4.86 5.19
N VAL A 7 4.76 -5.04 3.89
CA VAL A 7 3.90 -4.24 3.01
C VAL A 7 2.81 -5.10 2.39
N GLY A 8 1.64 -4.51 2.19
CA GLY A 8 0.53 -5.21 1.56
C GLY A 8 -0.31 -4.32 0.66
N ASP A 9 -0.80 -4.92 -0.44
CA ASP A 9 -1.82 -4.38 -1.33
C ASP A 9 -3.09 -5.21 -1.15
N VAL A 10 -4.11 -4.61 -0.57
CA VAL A 10 -5.36 -5.26 -0.17
C VAL A 10 -6.50 -4.77 -1.03
N GLY A 11 -6.66 -5.43 -2.15
CA GLY A 11 -7.71 -5.14 -3.12
C GLY A 11 -9.02 -5.92 -2.87
N GLY A 12 -10.01 -5.62 -3.70
CA GLY A 12 -11.32 -6.27 -3.64
C GLY A 12 -11.30 -7.76 -3.97
N THR A 13 -10.32 -8.26 -4.74
CA THR A 13 -10.24 -9.65 -5.19
C THR A 13 -9.02 -10.37 -4.63
N HIS A 14 -7.90 -9.68 -4.59
CA HIS A 14 -6.61 -10.25 -4.20
C HIS A 14 -5.97 -9.44 -3.08
N VAL A 15 -5.20 -10.15 -2.27
CA VAL A 15 -4.28 -9.58 -1.29
C VAL A 15 -2.86 -9.97 -1.67
N ARG A 16 -1.96 -9.01 -1.65
CA ARG A 16 -0.53 -9.22 -1.92
C ARG A 16 0.27 -8.74 -0.75
N PHE A 17 1.27 -9.51 -0.36
CA PHE A 17 2.20 -9.13 0.70
C PHE A 17 3.64 -9.29 0.22
N ALA A 18 4.53 -8.49 0.80
CA ALA A 18 5.97 -8.60 0.65
C ALA A 18 6.66 -8.04 1.89
N ILE A 19 7.93 -8.36 2.07
CA ILE A 19 8.80 -7.70 3.04
C ILE A 19 9.65 -6.68 2.28
N ALA A 20 9.49 -5.41 2.60
CA ALA A 20 10.23 -4.32 2.00
C ALA A 20 11.29 -3.78 2.94
N ARG A 21 12.44 -3.38 2.38
CA ARG A 21 13.52 -2.71 3.09
C ARG A 21 14.23 -1.71 2.19
N ARG A 22 14.90 -0.75 2.79
CA ARG A 22 15.79 0.14 2.05
C ARG A 22 17.20 -0.49 1.99
N GLN A 23 17.71 -0.66 0.78
CA GLN A 23 19.05 -1.16 0.52
C GLN A 23 19.72 -0.27 -0.53
N ASP A 24 20.89 0.29 -0.20
CA ASP A 24 21.64 1.21 -1.09
C ASP A 24 20.82 2.36 -1.67
N GLY A 25 19.92 2.93 -0.84
CA GLY A 25 19.04 4.04 -1.22
C GLY A 25 17.79 3.62 -2.02
N ARG A 26 17.66 2.34 -2.38
CA ARG A 26 16.51 1.79 -3.12
C ARG A 26 15.59 0.96 -2.22
N ILE A 27 14.33 0.88 -2.60
CA ILE A 27 13.39 -0.05 -1.97
C ILE A 27 13.53 -1.41 -2.65
N VAL A 28 13.79 -2.44 -1.84
CA VAL A 28 13.82 -3.84 -2.28
C VAL A 28 12.70 -4.57 -1.57
N ALA A 29 11.98 -5.44 -2.28
CA ALA A 29 10.91 -6.24 -1.74
C ALA A 29 11.16 -7.73 -2.01
N ASP A 30 11.06 -8.54 -0.96
CA ASP A 30 11.24 -9.99 -1.00
C ASP A 30 10.00 -10.71 -0.44
N ASN A 31 9.99 -12.04 -0.51
CA ASN A 31 8.90 -12.87 0.04
C ASN A 31 7.52 -12.48 -0.49
N PHE A 32 7.45 -12.17 -1.79
CA PHE A 32 6.19 -11.80 -2.42
C PHE A 32 5.24 -12.99 -2.47
N GLU A 33 4.04 -12.80 -1.90
CA GLU A 33 2.94 -13.77 -1.93
C GLU A 33 1.65 -13.09 -2.37
N LYS A 34 0.85 -13.82 -3.13
CA LYS A 34 -0.47 -13.38 -3.58
C LYS A 34 -1.54 -14.39 -3.13
N PHE A 35 -2.60 -13.88 -2.51
CA PHE A 35 -3.74 -14.66 -2.03
C PHE A 35 -5.02 -14.25 -2.75
N ALA A 36 -5.90 -15.21 -3.00
CA ALA A 36 -7.28 -14.91 -3.34
C ALA A 36 -8.01 -14.56 -2.03
N GLY A 37 -8.57 -13.36 -1.97
CA GLY A 37 -9.21 -12.93 -0.74
C GLY A 37 -10.46 -13.73 -0.39
N ASP A 38 -11.10 -14.37 -1.38
CA ASP A 38 -12.29 -15.20 -1.17
C ASP A 38 -12.01 -16.48 -0.37
N ASP A 39 -10.74 -16.89 -0.28
CA ASP A 39 -10.32 -18.05 0.50
C ASP A 39 -10.29 -17.76 2.03
N PHE A 40 -10.52 -16.51 2.44
CA PHE A 40 -10.37 -16.09 3.83
C PHE A 40 -11.60 -15.32 4.33
N ALA A 41 -12.03 -15.62 5.55
CA ALA A 41 -13.17 -14.95 6.17
C ALA A 41 -12.80 -13.53 6.67
N ARG A 42 -11.55 -13.30 7.07
CA ARG A 42 -11.05 -12.05 7.65
C ARG A 42 -9.68 -11.69 7.09
N PHE A 43 -9.34 -10.41 7.16
CA PHE A 43 -7.98 -9.94 6.85
C PHE A 43 -6.91 -10.58 7.74
N ASP A 44 -7.20 -10.74 9.02
CA ASP A 44 -6.29 -11.36 9.98
C ASP A 44 -5.90 -12.80 9.57
N ASP A 45 -6.83 -13.53 8.95
CA ASP A 45 -6.58 -14.93 8.54
C ASP A 45 -5.58 -14.99 7.37
N VAL A 46 -5.71 -14.11 6.37
CA VAL A 46 -4.76 -14.05 5.26
C VAL A 46 -3.40 -13.53 5.71
N LEU A 47 -3.36 -12.55 6.62
CA LEU A 47 -2.12 -12.03 7.18
C LEU A 47 -1.39 -13.11 7.98
N ARG A 48 -2.10 -13.89 8.80
CA ARG A 48 -1.55 -15.02 9.53
C ARG A 48 -0.99 -16.08 8.60
N ALA A 49 -1.74 -16.45 7.56
CA ALA A 49 -1.28 -17.41 6.55
C ALA A 49 0.02 -16.96 5.87
N TYR A 50 0.18 -15.66 5.58
CA TYR A 50 1.41 -15.11 5.05
C TYR A 50 2.58 -15.24 6.02
N LEU A 51 2.39 -14.80 7.27
CA LEU A 51 3.43 -14.83 8.30
C LEU A 51 3.87 -16.26 8.62
N ASP A 52 2.93 -17.21 8.65
CA ASP A 52 3.22 -18.63 8.90
C ASP A 52 4.03 -19.25 7.74
N ARG A 53 3.76 -18.87 6.50
CA ARG A 53 4.50 -19.38 5.32
C ARG A 53 5.91 -18.80 5.23
N THR A 54 6.05 -17.52 5.49
CA THR A 54 7.33 -16.82 5.31
C THR A 54 8.20 -16.86 6.55
N HIS A 55 7.62 -17.17 7.70
CA HIS A 55 8.27 -17.04 9.02
C HIS A 55 8.85 -15.65 9.28
N ALA A 56 8.31 -14.64 8.58
CA ALA A 56 8.77 -13.27 8.70
C ALA A 56 8.48 -12.72 10.11
N ARG A 57 9.47 -12.03 10.68
CA ARG A 57 9.36 -11.34 11.96
C ARG A 57 9.75 -9.89 11.76
N VAL A 58 8.77 -9.04 11.67
CA VAL A 58 8.93 -7.60 11.46
C VAL A 58 8.14 -6.83 12.51
N GLY A 59 8.67 -5.70 12.94
CA GLY A 59 7.99 -4.84 13.91
C GLY A 59 7.06 -3.81 13.25
N GLN A 60 7.16 -3.62 11.94
CA GLN A 60 6.41 -2.57 11.24
C GLN A 60 5.62 -3.15 10.07
N ALA A 61 4.42 -2.60 9.85
CA ALA A 61 3.59 -2.98 8.72
C ALA A 61 2.90 -1.76 8.08
N CYS A 62 2.74 -1.79 6.75
CA CYS A 62 2.00 -0.79 6.00
C CYS A 62 1.12 -1.47 4.95
N PHE A 63 -0.18 -1.25 5.02
CA PHE A 63 -1.14 -1.87 4.11
C PHE A 63 -1.89 -0.82 3.29
N ALA A 64 -1.80 -0.93 1.96
CA ALA A 64 -2.60 -0.18 1.01
C ALA A 64 -3.96 -0.86 0.87
N MET A 65 -5.03 -0.14 1.18
CA MET A 65 -6.38 -0.67 1.29
C MET A 65 -7.28 -0.10 0.19
N ALA A 66 -8.03 -0.94 -0.50
CA ALA A 66 -9.01 -0.52 -1.50
C ALA A 66 -10.27 0.08 -0.85
N GLY A 67 -10.11 1.19 -0.16
CA GLY A 67 -11.18 1.90 0.53
C GLY A 67 -10.68 3.11 1.31
N PRO A 68 -11.62 3.94 1.81
CA PRO A 68 -11.29 5.11 2.60
C PRO A 68 -10.81 4.69 4.00
N VAL A 69 -9.59 5.06 4.33
CA VAL A 69 -9.04 4.87 5.68
C VAL A 69 -9.41 6.07 6.54
N GLN A 70 -10.08 5.82 7.65
CA GLN A 70 -10.50 6.86 8.60
C GLN A 70 -10.12 6.45 10.02
N HIS A 71 -9.43 7.35 10.72
CA HIS A 71 -9.00 7.12 12.12
C HIS A 71 -8.24 5.79 12.34
N GLY A 72 -7.38 5.43 11.38
CA GLY A 72 -6.60 4.17 11.46
C GLY A 72 -7.41 2.91 11.24
N SER A 73 -8.58 2.99 10.60
CA SER A 73 -9.39 1.83 10.25
C SER A 73 -10.06 1.97 8.89
N VAL A 74 -10.43 0.83 8.31
CA VAL A 74 -11.15 0.73 7.04
C VAL A 74 -12.11 -0.44 7.07
N THR A 75 -13.25 -0.30 6.40
CA THR A 75 -14.14 -1.43 6.10
C THR A 75 -14.17 -1.64 4.59
N LEU A 76 -13.69 -2.80 4.14
CA LEU A 76 -13.72 -3.18 2.74
C LEU A 76 -15.14 -3.62 2.37
N THR A 77 -15.86 -2.78 1.63
CA THR A 77 -17.28 -3.00 1.29
C THR A 77 -17.51 -4.32 0.53
N ASN A 78 -16.56 -4.73 -0.30
CA ASN A 78 -16.69 -5.94 -1.12
C ASN A 78 -16.60 -7.25 -0.32
N ARG A 79 -16.08 -7.21 0.92
CA ARG A 79 -15.83 -8.40 1.75
C ARG A 79 -16.36 -8.27 3.16
N GLY A 80 -16.80 -7.09 3.57
CA GLY A 80 -17.17 -6.82 4.96
C GLY A 80 -15.98 -6.93 5.94
N TRP A 81 -14.74 -6.96 5.44
CA TRP A 81 -13.58 -6.98 6.33
C TRP A 81 -13.43 -5.62 7.00
N HIS A 82 -13.43 -5.63 8.30
CA HIS A 82 -13.01 -4.50 9.11
C HIS A 82 -11.54 -4.69 9.50
N VAL A 83 -10.71 -3.69 9.24
CA VAL A 83 -9.26 -3.72 9.52
C VAL A 83 -8.91 -2.47 10.31
N SER A 84 -8.21 -2.64 11.42
CA SER A 84 -7.82 -1.56 12.33
C SER A 84 -6.34 -1.65 12.67
N GLU A 85 -5.62 -0.52 12.59
CA GLU A 85 -4.21 -0.43 13.00
C GLU A 85 -4.00 -0.89 14.44
N GLN A 86 -4.92 -0.53 15.33
CA GLN A 86 -4.85 -0.89 16.75
C GLN A 86 -5.00 -2.40 16.95
N GLU A 87 -5.99 -3.01 16.27
CA GLU A 87 -6.24 -4.46 16.39
C GLU A 87 -5.09 -5.27 15.81
N LEU A 88 -4.53 -4.84 14.67
CA LEU A 88 -3.38 -5.49 14.06
C LEU A 88 -2.13 -5.40 14.93
N ARG A 89 -1.84 -4.25 15.54
CA ARG A 89 -0.74 -4.13 16.51
C ARG A 89 -0.92 -5.10 17.66
N ALA A 90 -2.08 -5.13 18.25
CA ALA A 90 -2.37 -6.00 19.41
C ALA A 90 -2.37 -7.51 19.05
N GLY A 91 -2.94 -7.86 17.89
CA GLY A 91 -3.13 -9.25 17.47
C GLY A 91 -1.89 -9.93 16.90
N PHE A 92 -0.97 -9.16 16.31
CA PHE A 92 0.23 -9.67 15.64
C PHE A 92 1.54 -9.22 16.28
N GLY A 93 1.48 -8.33 17.28
CA GLY A 93 2.65 -7.86 18.01
C GLY A 93 3.52 -6.86 17.21
N PHE A 94 2.93 -6.13 16.27
CA PHE A 94 3.62 -5.06 15.56
C PHE A 94 3.84 -3.85 16.47
N ASP A 95 5.01 -3.22 16.37
CA ASP A 95 5.33 -1.96 17.03
C ASP A 95 4.58 -0.79 16.39
N ASP A 96 4.50 -0.78 15.04
CA ASP A 96 3.72 0.19 14.29
C ASP A 96 3.00 -0.46 13.10
N VAL A 97 1.77 0.01 12.85
CA VAL A 97 0.97 -0.39 11.69
C VAL A 97 0.38 0.87 11.07
N ARG A 98 0.43 0.94 9.74
CA ARG A 98 -0.19 2.01 8.97
C ARG A 98 -1.13 1.43 7.93
N LEU A 99 -2.35 1.97 7.91
CA LEU A 99 -3.29 1.76 6.83
C LEU A 99 -3.34 3.02 5.97
N ILE A 100 -3.21 2.86 4.67
CA ILE A 100 -3.33 3.96 3.70
C ILE A 100 -4.28 3.54 2.58
N ASN A 101 -4.89 4.51 1.91
CA ASN A 101 -5.66 4.19 0.71
C ASN A 101 -4.72 3.74 -0.42
N ASP A 102 -5.20 2.83 -1.29
CA ASP A 102 -4.42 2.25 -2.40
C ASP A 102 -3.92 3.31 -3.41
N PHE A 103 -4.76 4.29 -3.78
CA PHE A 103 -4.34 5.40 -4.65
C PHE A 103 -3.37 6.36 -3.95
N THR A 104 -3.47 6.52 -2.64
CA THR A 104 -2.46 7.22 -1.84
C THR A 104 -1.11 6.52 -1.93
N ALA A 105 -1.11 5.19 -1.81
CA ALA A 105 0.12 4.39 -1.96
C ALA A 105 0.72 4.52 -3.36
N MET A 106 -0.10 4.40 -4.40
CA MET A 106 0.33 4.59 -5.79
C MET A 106 0.91 5.98 -6.03
N ALA A 107 0.24 7.04 -5.56
CA ALA A 107 0.71 8.40 -5.72
C ALA A 107 2.06 8.62 -5.02
N ARG A 108 2.24 8.08 -3.82
CA ARG A 108 3.52 8.14 -3.10
C ARG A 108 4.67 7.42 -3.82
N ALA A 109 4.36 6.40 -4.62
CA ALA A 109 5.35 5.64 -5.38
C ALA A 109 5.79 6.34 -6.67
N VAL A 110 4.99 7.24 -7.24
CA VAL A 110 5.27 7.91 -8.52
C VAL A 110 6.66 8.57 -8.58
N PRO A 111 7.13 9.32 -7.57
CA PRO A 111 8.46 9.93 -7.60
C PRO A 111 9.63 8.93 -7.55
N GLU A 112 9.38 7.69 -7.11
CA GLU A 112 10.39 6.64 -6.99
C GLU A 112 10.54 5.83 -8.31
N PHE A 113 9.63 6.00 -9.27
CA PHE A 113 9.68 5.29 -10.55
C PHE A 113 10.60 6.02 -11.55
N GLU A 114 11.35 5.23 -12.30
CA GLU A 114 12.10 5.74 -13.46
C GLU A 114 11.15 6.06 -14.62
N GLN A 115 11.51 6.99 -15.47
CA GLN A 115 10.71 7.38 -16.65
C GLN A 115 10.36 6.18 -17.55
N SER A 116 11.26 5.19 -17.63
CA SER A 116 11.06 3.93 -18.36
C SER A 116 9.92 3.05 -17.82
N SER A 117 9.43 3.33 -16.61
CA SER A 117 8.30 2.62 -16.00
C SER A 117 6.94 3.12 -16.51
N PHE A 118 6.92 4.18 -17.32
CA PHE A 118 5.71 4.80 -17.82
C PHE A 118 5.60 4.69 -19.33
N ASP A 119 4.42 4.34 -19.84
CA ASP A 119 4.07 4.45 -21.25
C ASP A 119 3.41 5.81 -21.49
N SER A 120 3.97 6.58 -22.43
CA SER A 120 3.38 7.88 -22.80
C SER A 120 2.19 7.67 -23.74
N ILE A 121 0.98 8.01 -23.29
CA ILE A 121 -0.24 7.94 -24.10
C ILE A 121 -0.41 9.21 -24.94
N LEU A 122 -0.13 10.37 -24.35
CA LEU A 122 -0.17 11.66 -25.01
C LEU A 122 1.16 12.38 -24.80
N PRO A 123 1.78 12.89 -25.88
CA PRO A 123 3.00 13.67 -25.73
C PRO A 123 2.73 15.00 -25.03
N GLY A 124 3.72 15.51 -24.30
CA GLY A 124 3.66 16.79 -23.61
C GLY A 124 5.03 17.19 -23.12
N GLU A 125 5.16 18.45 -22.72
CA GLU A 125 6.36 18.97 -22.07
C GLU A 125 6.21 18.72 -20.55
N PRO A 126 6.99 17.80 -19.94
CA PRO A 126 6.89 17.51 -18.53
C PRO A 126 7.43 18.68 -17.69
N GLU A 127 6.67 19.13 -16.72
CA GLU A 127 7.12 20.05 -15.70
C GLU A 127 7.40 19.26 -14.42
N PRO A 128 8.67 19.12 -13.98
CA PRO A 128 9.05 18.14 -12.96
C PRO A 128 8.34 18.31 -11.62
N GLU A 129 8.12 19.55 -11.18
CA GLU A 129 7.52 19.86 -9.88
C GLU A 129 6.02 20.17 -9.95
N ALA A 130 5.42 20.11 -11.14
CA ALA A 130 4.00 20.33 -11.30
C ALA A 130 3.18 19.27 -10.54
N PRO A 131 1.99 19.62 -10.05
CA PRO A 131 1.08 18.66 -9.46
C PRO A 131 0.76 17.52 -10.43
N LYS A 132 0.71 16.30 -9.91
CA LYS A 132 0.41 15.10 -10.67
C LYS A 132 -0.89 14.46 -10.16
N ILE A 133 -1.69 13.96 -11.07
CA ILE A 133 -2.90 13.19 -10.73
C ILE A 133 -2.61 11.73 -11.03
N VAL A 134 -2.85 10.89 -10.04
CA VAL A 134 -2.86 9.42 -10.17
C VAL A 134 -4.32 8.99 -10.14
N ALA A 135 -4.77 8.36 -11.21
CA ALA A 135 -6.15 7.94 -11.33
C ALA A 135 -6.24 6.58 -12.02
N GLY A 136 -7.22 5.79 -11.67
CA GLY A 136 -7.44 4.49 -12.29
C GLY A 136 -8.84 3.93 -12.07
N PRO A 137 -9.40 3.27 -13.10
CA PRO A 137 -10.64 2.53 -12.96
C PRO A 137 -10.39 1.20 -12.23
N GLY A 138 -11.25 0.86 -11.29
CA GLY A 138 -11.30 -0.41 -10.60
C GLY A 138 -12.77 -0.79 -10.38
N THR A 139 -13.13 -1.32 -9.21
CA THR A 139 -14.54 -1.47 -8.80
C THR A 139 -15.24 -0.10 -8.72
N GLY A 140 -14.47 0.95 -8.42
CA GLY A 140 -14.82 2.36 -8.51
C GLY A 140 -13.80 3.13 -9.35
N PHE A 141 -13.74 4.42 -9.18
CA PHE A 141 -12.73 5.29 -9.79
C PHE A 141 -11.86 5.89 -8.67
N GLY A 142 -10.62 5.44 -8.57
CA GLY A 142 -9.68 5.94 -7.58
C GLY A 142 -8.90 7.13 -8.10
N VAL A 143 -8.69 8.13 -7.25
CA VAL A 143 -7.92 9.34 -7.57
C VAL A 143 -7.07 9.73 -6.37
N ALA A 144 -5.85 10.18 -6.62
CA ALA A 144 -5.02 10.88 -5.67
C ALA A 144 -4.25 12.00 -6.37
N THR A 145 -4.01 13.10 -5.69
CA THR A 145 -3.20 14.21 -6.20
C THR A 145 -1.88 14.25 -5.46
N LEU A 146 -0.79 14.32 -6.22
CA LEU A 146 0.56 14.49 -5.73
C LEU A 146 1.01 15.92 -6.02
N PHE A 147 1.50 16.63 -5.04
CA PHE A 147 2.05 17.98 -5.19
C PHE A 147 3.39 18.12 -4.47
N HIS A 148 4.24 18.98 -5.03
CA HIS A 148 5.57 19.24 -4.52
C HIS A 148 5.58 20.53 -3.69
N ASP A 149 6.14 20.47 -2.50
CA ASP A 149 6.37 21.64 -1.64
C ASP A 149 7.67 21.50 -0.83
N CYS A 150 8.48 22.55 -0.84
CA CYS A 150 9.73 22.64 -0.08
C CYS A 150 10.63 21.40 -0.22
N GLY A 151 10.77 20.83 -1.42
CA GLY A 151 11.62 19.67 -1.69
C GLY A 151 10.97 18.32 -1.35
N ASN A 152 9.69 18.30 -0.96
CA ASN A 152 8.97 17.09 -0.59
C ASN A 152 7.72 16.90 -1.42
N TRP A 153 7.39 15.65 -1.72
CA TRP A 153 6.14 15.27 -2.34
C TRP A 153 5.08 14.95 -1.28
N HIS A 154 3.93 15.57 -1.42
CA HIS A 154 2.77 15.37 -0.56
C HIS A 154 1.61 14.79 -1.36
N VAL A 155 0.80 13.93 -0.74
CA VAL A 155 -0.36 13.31 -1.38
C VAL A 155 -1.64 13.80 -0.72
N LEU A 156 -2.58 14.25 -1.53
CA LEU A 156 -3.98 14.45 -1.17
C LEU A 156 -4.79 13.30 -1.73
N THR A 157 -5.52 12.63 -0.88
CA THR A 157 -6.52 11.62 -1.28
C THR A 157 -7.76 12.31 -1.80
N GLY A 158 -8.30 11.84 -2.92
CA GLY A 158 -9.58 12.27 -3.44
C GLY A 158 -10.75 11.60 -2.72
#